data_fd44add1b333a1dc7c08bc90b2de0dc7
#
_entry.id   fd44add1b333a1dc7c08bc90b2de0dc7
#
_cell.length_a   1.000
_cell.length_b   1.000
_cell.length_c   1.000
_cell.angle_alpha   90.00
_cell.angle_beta   90.00
_cell.angle_gamma   90.00
#
_symmetry.space_group_name_H-M   'P 1'
#
loop_
_entity.id
_entity.type
_entity.pdbx_description
1 polymer ?
#
loop_
_entity_poly.entity_id
_entity_poly.type
_entity_poly.pdbx_seq_one_letter_code
_entity_poly.pdbx_strand_id
1 'polypeptide(L)'
;MLFFKKVRPLKRARITKPVDKSIATHGFSRFLFYLVQFTWGLPVNLVGGLMFLILWAFKHCRHEKFQNAFITYIPWNQGGLSMGLFIFMAEGREEKWTRNTRIHEYGHTIQCLLLGVFYYVVIAIPSAVWCNCFAGYRKKNNVSYYKLYCESWANKWGQKWSGLTQYGIK
;
A
#
# COMPACT_ATOMS: atom_id res chain seq x y z
N MET A 1 -26.17 4.36 3.95
CA MET A 1 -26.22 3.14 4.76
C MET A 1 -25.37 2.09 4.05
N LEU A 2 -24.12 1.93 4.48
CA LEU A 2 -23.14 1.03 3.84
C LEU A 2 -23.39 -0.40 4.36
N PHE A 3 -23.85 -1.27 3.49
CA PHE A 3 -24.04 -2.69 3.80
C PHE A 3 -22.71 -3.40 4.02
N PHE A 4 -22.34 -3.64 5.27
CA PHE A 4 -21.26 -4.54 5.63
C PHE A 4 -21.71 -5.99 5.37
N LYS A 5 -21.33 -6.53 4.22
CA LYS A 5 -21.48 -7.98 3.98
C LYS A 5 -20.46 -8.71 4.87
N LYS A 6 -20.97 -9.56 5.78
CA LYS A 6 -20.14 -10.40 6.66
C LYS A 6 -19.31 -11.37 5.81
N VAL A 7 -18.05 -11.04 5.60
CA VAL A 7 -17.09 -11.91 4.89
C VAL A 7 -16.60 -12.98 5.87
N ARG A 8 -16.71 -14.26 5.49
CA ARG A 8 -16.18 -15.37 6.30
C ARG A 8 -14.66 -15.25 6.37
N PRO A 9 -14.02 -15.41 7.55
CA PRO A 9 -12.58 -15.39 7.66
C PRO A 9 -11.98 -16.57 6.88
N LEU A 10 -11.17 -16.26 5.89
CA LEU A 10 -10.39 -17.25 5.15
C LEU A 10 -9.37 -17.91 6.05
N LYS A 11 -9.23 -19.24 5.95
CA LYS A 11 -8.18 -20.01 6.65
C LYS A 11 -6.82 -19.38 6.41
N ARG A 12 -6.07 -19.21 7.51
CA ARG A 12 -4.73 -18.65 7.59
C ARG A 12 -3.80 -19.28 6.53
N ALA A 13 -3.65 -18.65 5.38
CA ALA A 13 -2.66 -19.07 4.40
C ALA A 13 -1.27 -18.90 5.02
N ARG A 14 -0.46 -19.97 5.00
CA ARG A 14 0.90 -19.99 5.50
C ARG A 14 1.71 -19.04 4.61
N ILE A 15 2.01 -17.85 5.13
CA ILE A 15 2.84 -16.87 4.42
C ILE A 15 4.26 -17.47 4.33
N THR A 16 4.67 -17.85 3.14
CA THR A 16 6.07 -18.18 2.87
C THR A 16 6.92 -16.97 3.23
N LYS A 17 7.97 -17.18 4.05
CA LYS A 17 8.87 -16.11 4.48
C LYS A 17 9.34 -15.31 3.26
N PRO A 18 9.17 -13.97 3.24
CA PRO A 18 9.66 -13.16 2.13
C PRO A 18 11.17 -13.34 2.03
N VAL A 19 11.66 -13.49 0.82
CA VAL A 19 13.10 -13.42 0.55
C VAL A 19 13.52 -11.98 0.82
N ASP A 20 14.28 -11.80 1.88
CA ASP A 20 14.67 -10.50 2.41
C ASP A 20 15.76 -9.88 1.52
N LYS A 21 15.34 -9.06 0.55
CA LYS A 21 16.19 -8.17 -0.25
C LYS A 21 15.66 -6.72 -0.22
N SER A 22 15.13 -6.28 0.92
CA SER A 22 14.72 -4.89 1.05
C SER A 22 15.93 -3.96 1.23
N ILE A 23 15.80 -2.68 0.84
CA ILE A 23 16.80 -1.61 1.04
C ILE A 23 17.29 -1.53 2.48
N ALA A 24 16.49 -1.94 3.43
CA ALA A 24 16.73 -1.75 4.85
C ALA A 24 17.10 -3.04 5.58
N THR A 25 17.84 -3.94 4.93
CA THR A 25 18.36 -5.15 5.56
C THR A 25 19.53 -4.87 6.52
N HIS A 26 20.26 -3.77 6.31
CA HIS A 26 21.38 -3.39 7.17
C HIS A 26 20.93 -2.33 8.20
N GLY A 27 21.40 -2.43 9.44
CA GLY A 27 20.97 -1.62 10.57
C GLY A 27 20.98 -0.11 10.29
N PHE A 28 22.04 0.42 9.70
CA PHE A 28 22.16 1.84 9.35
C PHE A 28 21.15 2.27 8.26
N SER A 29 20.99 1.50 7.20
CA SER A 29 20.00 1.77 6.14
C SER A 29 18.57 1.75 6.68
N ARG A 30 18.28 0.86 7.62
CA ARG A 30 16.97 0.79 8.28
C ARG A 30 16.72 2.01 9.16
N PHE A 31 17.72 2.42 9.93
CA PHE A 31 17.64 3.63 10.74
C PHE A 31 17.37 4.86 9.87
N LEU A 32 18.14 5.04 8.80
CA LEU A 32 17.97 6.17 7.88
C LEU A 32 16.58 6.15 7.20
N PHE A 33 16.09 4.99 6.82
CA PHE A 33 14.75 4.83 6.24
C PHE A 33 13.68 5.37 7.19
N TYR A 34 13.69 4.95 8.44
CA TYR A 34 12.70 5.42 9.42
C TYR A 34 12.92 6.88 9.81
N LEU A 35 14.16 7.34 9.92
CA LEU A 35 14.45 8.73 10.19
C LEU A 35 13.84 9.65 9.14
N VAL A 36 14.03 9.35 7.84
CA VAL A 36 13.43 10.13 6.76
C VAL A 36 11.90 10.04 6.76
N GLN A 37 11.33 8.86 7.01
CA GLN A 37 9.88 8.70 7.11
C GLN A 37 9.28 9.51 8.28
N PHE A 38 9.95 9.59 9.42
CA PHE A 38 9.46 10.32 10.60
C PHE A 38 9.93 11.78 10.69
N THR A 39 10.67 12.27 9.70
CA THR A 39 11.02 13.70 9.55
C THR A 39 10.38 14.27 8.30
N TRP A 40 10.90 13.97 7.14
CA TRP A 40 10.45 14.42 5.82
C TRP A 40 9.05 13.91 5.44
N GLY A 41 8.76 12.64 5.73
CA GLY A 41 7.45 11.99 5.52
C GLY A 41 6.47 12.14 6.68
N LEU A 42 6.82 12.90 7.75
CA LEU A 42 6.04 12.96 8.99
C LEU A 42 4.55 13.28 8.77
N PRO A 43 4.14 14.29 7.99
CA PRO A 43 2.72 14.61 7.82
C PRO A 43 1.90 13.44 7.25
N VAL A 44 2.46 12.68 6.31
CA VAL A 44 1.80 11.52 5.73
C VAL A 44 1.73 10.37 6.75
N ASN A 45 2.81 10.14 7.47
CA ASN A 45 2.89 9.08 8.48
C ASN A 45 2.01 9.37 9.71
N LEU A 46 1.79 10.63 10.07
CA LEU A 46 0.86 10.99 11.15
C LEU A 46 -0.58 10.61 10.79
N VAL A 47 -1.03 10.92 9.57
CA VAL A 47 -2.37 10.54 9.11
C VAL A 47 -2.50 9.03 9.03
N GLY A 48 -1.53 8.33 8.44
CA GLY A 48 -1.51 6.87 8.37
C GLY A 48 -1.46 6.21 9.75
N GLY A 49 -0.63 6.72 10.66
CA GLY A 49 -0.52 6.23 12.03
C GLY A 49 -1.79 6.42 12.83
N LEU A 50 -2.45 7.58 12.72
CA LEU A 50 -3.74 7.82 13.36
C LEU A 50 -4.81 6.84 12.86
N MET A 51 -4.91 6.65 11.55
CA MET A 51 -5.82 5.68 10.96
C MET A 51 -5.51 4.25 11.43
N PHE A 52 -4.23 3.87 11.48
CA PHE A 52 -3.79 2.57 12.01
C PHE A 52 -4.23 2.38 13.47
N LEU A 53 -4.02 3.36 14.35
CA LEU A 53 -4.40 3.30 15.75
C LEU A 53 -5.92 3.18 15.94
N ILE A 54 -6.70 3.93 15.18
CA ILE A 54 -8.17 3.84 15.21
C ILE A 54 -8.64 2.43 14.79
N LEU A 55 -8.09 1.88 13.72
CA LEU A 55 -8.46 0.56 13.23
C LEU A 55 -8.00 -0.55 14.19
N TRP A 56 -6.85 -0.38 14.82
CA TRP A 56 -6.36 -1.29 15.85
C TRP A 56 -7.22 -1.27 17.11
N ALA A 57 -7.52 -0.07 17.64
CA ALA A 57 -8.22 0.06 18.92
C ALA A 57 -9.72 -0.28 18.83
N PHE A 58 -10.40 0.12 17.73
CA PHE A 58 -11.85 0.06 17.65
C PHE A 58 -12.40 -1.00 16.69
N LYS A 59 -11.60 -1.47 15.74
CA LYS A 59 -12.06 -2.41 14.71
C LYS A 59 -11.41 -3.78 14.78
N HIS A 60 -10.41 -3.97 15.63
CA HIS A 60 -9.66 -5.23 15.79
C HIS A 60 -9.21 -5.82 14.45
N CYS A 61 -8.82 -4.95 13.51
CA CYS A 61 -8.35 -5.35 12.19
C CYS A 61 -7.05 -6.17 12.30
N ARG A 62 -6.86 -7.11 11.38
CA ARG A 62 -5.61 -7.86 11.30
C ARG A 62 -4.48 -6.97 10.81
N HIS A 63 -3.33 -7.06 11.46
CA HIS A 63 -2.12 -6.33 11.11
C HIS A 63 -0.98 -7.29 10.78
N GLU A 64 -0.12 -6.89 9.87
CA GLU A 64 1.13 -7.60 9.61
C GLU A 64 2.23 -6.62 9.21
N LYS A 65 3.49 -7.04 9.38
CA LYS A 65 4.65 -6.31 8.87
C LYS A 65 5.01 -6.83 7.48
N PHE A 66 5.17 -5.93 6.53
CA PHE A 66 5.65 -6.23 5.20
C PHE A 66 6.84 -5.32 4.87
N GLN A 67 8.03 -5.91 4.75
CA GLN A 67 9.27 -5.15 4.61
C GLN A 67 9.45 -4.15 5.78
N ASN A 68 9.48 -2.85 5.50
CA ASN A 68 9.57 -1.79 6.50
C ASN A 68 8.21 -1.10 6.77
N ALA A 69 7.12 -1.58 6.17
CA ALA A 69 5.78 -1.03 6.31
C ALA A 69 4.88 -1.91 7.18
N PHE A 70 3.77 -1.34 7.64
CA PHE A 70 2.73 -2.01 8.41
C PHE A 70 1.48 -2.11 7.58
N ILE A 71 0.98 -3.32 7.34
CA ILE A 71 -0.24 -3.57 6.61
C ILE A 71 -1.38 -3.79 7.60
N THR A 72 -2.50 -3.11 7.39
CA THR A 72 -3.78 -3.33 8.07
C THR A 72 -4.79 -3.84 7.07
N TYR A 73 -5.43 -4.97 7.38
CA TYR A 73 -6.48 -5.55 6.56
C TYR A 73 -7.85 -5.04 7.02
N ILE A 74 -8.58 -4.40 6.11
CA ILE A 74 -9.87 -3.77 6.41
C ILE A 74 -10.99 -4.49 5.64
N PRO A 75 -12.16 -4.73 6.27
CA PRO A 75 -13.31 -5.34 5.62
C PRO A 75 -14.04 -4.34 4.70
N TRP A 76 -13.35 -3.80 3.71
CA TRP A 76 -13.91 -2.89 2.70
C TRP A 76 -13.83 -3.50 1.29
N ASN A 77 -14.56 -2.91 0.34
CA ASN A 77 -14.56 -3.38 -1.05
C ASN A 77 -13.54 -2.65 -1.96
N GLN A 78 -12.78 -1.73 -1.40
CA GLN A 78 -11.78 -0.97 -2.15
C GLN A 78 -10.47 -1.74 -2.32
N GLY A 79 -9.51 -1.17 -3.01
CA GLY A 79 -8.21 -1.77 -3.26
C GLY A 79 -7.26 -1.66 -2.07
N GLY A 80 -6.12 -1.05 -2.29
CA GLY A 80 -5.15 -0.64 -1.29
C GLY A 80 -5.11 0.87 -1.14
N LEU A 81 -4.50 1.32 -0.05
CA LEU A 81 -4.19 2.71 0.24
C LEU A 81 -2.90 2.75 1.04
N SER A 82 -1.93 3.55 0.61
CA SER A 82 -0.68 3.75 1.33
C SER A 82 -0.56 5.17 1.87
N MET A 83 -0.28 5.28 3.17
CA MET A 83 -0.04 6.54 3.86
C MET A 83 1.30 6.46 4.59
N GLY A 84 2.38 6.66 3.85
CA GLY A 84 3.74 6.52 4.35
C GLY A 84 4.09 5.06 4.69
N LEU A 85 4.39 4.78 5.96
CA LEU A 85 4.68 3.43 6.46
C LEU A 85 3.44 2.56 6.64
N PHE A 86 2.23 3.15 6.61
CA PHE A 86 1.00 2.45 6.91
C PHE A 86 0.24 2.14 5.62
N ILE A 87 0.03 0.87 5.38
CA ILE A 87 -0.66 0.32 4.22
C ILE A 87 -2.00 -0.27 4.68
N PHE A 88 -3.06 0.07 3.99
CA PHE A 88 -4.41 -0.40 4.25
C PHE A 88 -4.90 -1.19 3.05
N MET A 89 -5.34 -2.43 3.26
CA MET A 89 -5.72 -3.33 2.17
C MET A 89 -7.07 -3.99 2.45
N ALA A 90 -7.80 -4.30 1.37
CA ALA A 90 -9.02 -5.09 1.48
C ALA A 90 -8.72 -6.50 2.02
N GLU A 91 -9.52 -6.93 3.01
CA GLU A 91 -9.48 -8.28 3.56
C GLU A 91 -10.25 -9.27 2.65
N GLY A 92 -9.90 -10.56 2.72
CA GLY A 92 -10.64 -11.63 2.04
C GLY A 92 -10.46 -11.70 0.53
N ARG A 93 -9.42 -11.05 -0.02
CA ARG A 93 -9.05 -11.12 -1.43
C ARG A 93 -8.20 -12.35 -1.75
N GLU A 94 -8.18 -12.75 -3.02
CA GLU A 94 -7.33 -13.83 -3.52
C GLU A 94 -5.83 -13.58 -3.22
N GLU A 95 -5.06 -14.64 -3.07
CA GLU A 95 -3.64 -14.57 -2.76
C GLU A 95 -2.85 -13.78 -3.82
N LYS A 96 -3.14 -14.02 -5.10
CA LYS A 96 -2.50 -13.29 -6.22
C LYS A 96 -2.76 -11.78 -6.12
N TRP A 97 -4.01 -11.38 -5.86
CA TRP A 97 -4.37 -9.98 -5.67
C TRP A 97 -3.66 -9.38 -4.46
N THR A 98 -3.72 -10.08 -3.33
CA THR A 98 -3.10 -9.65 -2.07
C THR A 98 -1.59 -9.44 -2.22
N ARG A 99 -0.89 -10.38 -2.88
CA ARG A 99 0.54 -10.27 -3.18
C ARG A 99 0.83 -9.05 -4.06
N ASN A 100 0.11 -8.89 -5.17
CA ASN A 100 0.32 -7.79 -6.10
C ASN A 100 0.06 -6.43 -5.45
N THR A 101 -0.99 -6.33 -4.65
CA THR A 101 -1.35 -5.10 -3.95
C THR A 101 -0.32 -4.75 -2.87
N ARG A 102 0.18 -5.72 -2.09
CA ARG A 102 1.27 -5.46 -1.12
C ARG A 102 2.49 -4.83 -1.77
N ILE A 103 2.92 -5.40 -2.91
CA ILE A 103 4.08 -4.91 -3.65
C ILE A 103 3.81 -3.49 -4.18
N HIS A 104 2.61 -3.26 -4.72
CA HIS A 104 2.19 -1.98 -5.23
C HIS A 104 2.17 -0.90 -4.14
N GLU A 105 1.47 -1.16 -3.04
CA GLU A 105 1.35 -0.22 -1.92
C GLU A 105 2.71 0.06 -1.27
N TYR A 106 3.60 -0.93 -1.23
CA TYR A 106 4.97 -0.71 -0.80
C TYR A 106 5.72 0.26 -1.74
N GLY A 107 5.42 0.24 -3.03
CA GLY A 107 5.92 1.25 -3.97
C GLY A 107 5.50 2.67 -3.59
N HIS A 108 4.27 2.86 -3.14
CA HIS A 108 3.80 4.15 -2.63
C HIS A 108 4.50 4.55 -1.32
N THR A 109 4.84 3.61 -0.45
CA THR A 109 5.69 3.87 0.73
C THR A 109 7.06 4.42 0.33
N ILE A 110 7.67 3.89 -0.75
CA ILE A 110 8.94 4.39 -1.28
C ILE A 110 8.77 5.77 -1.93
N GLN A 111 7.66 6.03 -2.61
CA GLN A 111 7.35 7.36 -3.14
C GLN A 111 7.20 8.39 -2.02
N CYS A 112 6.56 8.02 -0.90
CA CYS A 112 6.47 8.87 0.27
C CYS A 112 7.84 9.16 0.90
N LEU A 113 8.73 8.17 0.97
CA LEU A 113 10.11 8.34 1.43
C LEU A 113 10.86 9.42 0.62
N LEU A 114 10.65 9.44 -0.71
CA LEU A 114 11.30 10.41 -1.59
C LEU A 114 10.64 11.79 -1.54
N LEU A 115 9.32 11.84 -1.57
CA LEU A 115 8.53 13.06 -1.76
C LEU A 115 8.13 13.75 -0.46
N GLY A 116 8.13 13.03 0.67
CA GLY A 116 7.67 13.56 1.96
C GLY A 116 6.27 14.14 1.88
N VAL A 117 6.08 15.38 2.32
CA VAL A 117 4.79 16.07 2.29
C VAL A 117 4.24 16.26 0.87
N PHE A 118 5.10 16.39 -0.14
CA PHE A 118 4.69 16.50 -1.54
C PHE A 118 4.04 15.22 -2.09
N TYR A 119 4.14 14.12 -1.37
CA TYR A 119 3.45 12.88 -1.70
C TYR A 119 1.94 13.10 -1.92
N TYR A 120 1.31 13.96 -1.13
CA TYR A 120 -0.11 14.25 -1.27
C TYR A 120 -0.44 14.83 -2.65
N VAL A 121 0.32 15.83 -3.09
CA VAL A 121 0.05 16.56 -4.35
C VAL A 121 0.50 15.76 -5.57
N VAL A 122 1.64 15.09 -5.47
CA VAL A 122 2.28 14.40 -6.60
C VAL A 122 1.73 12.98 -6.80
N ILE A 123 1.31 12.31 -5.73
CA ILE A 123 0.89 10.90 -5.79
C ILE A 123 -0.57 10.73 -5.36
N ALA A 124 -0.89 11.05 -4.10
CA ALA A 124 -2.17 10.65 -3.50
C ALA A 124 -3.38 11.30 -4.19
N ILE A 125 -3.34 12.61 -4.45
CA ILE A 125 -4.43 13.31 -5.14
C ILE A 125 -4.57 12.84 -6.59
N PRO A 126 -3.51 12.79 -7.44
CA PRO A 126 -3.63 12.26 -8.79
C PRO A 126 -4.12 10.81 -8.84
N SER A 127 -3.64 9.95 -7.95
CA SER A 127 -4.11 8.57 -7.84
C SER A 127 -5.60 8.50 -7.48
N ALA A 128 -6.04 9.24 -6.46
CA ALA A 128 -7.43 9.27 -6.03
C ALA A 128 -8.37 9.81 -7.14
N VAL A 129 -7.99 10.87 -7.82
CA VAL A 129 -8.73 11.43 -8.96
C VAL A 129 -8.80 10.43 -10.10
N TRP A 130 -7.69 9.78 -10.44
CA TRP A 130 -7.64 8.74 -11.47
C TRP A 130 -8.50 7.53 -11.11
N CYS A 131 -8.47 7.12 -9.85
CA CYS A 131 -9.25 6.00 -9.35
C CYS A 131 -10.77 6.26 -9.46
N ASN A 132 -11.21 7.41 -8.96
CA ASN A 132 -12.63 7.69 -8.75
C ASN A 132 -13.27 8.45 -9.91
N CYS A 133 -12.63 9.52 -10.40
CA CYS A 133 -13.21 10.39 -11.43
C CYS A 133 -13.03 9.83 -12.85
N PHE A 134 -11.95 9.08 -13.11
CA PHE A 134 -11.64 8.53 -14.43
C PHE A 134 -11.98 7.05 -14.59
N ALA A 135 -12.69 6.44 -13.64
CA ALA A 135 -13.07 5.01 -13.73
C ALA A 135 -13.93 4.71 -14.99
N GLY A 136 -14.90 5.56 -15.29
CA GLY A 136 -15.73 5.44 -16.49
C GLY A 136 -14.94 5.59 -17.79
N TYR A 137 -14.05 6.59 -17.85
CA TYR A 137 -13.15 6.79 -18.99
C TYR A 137 -12.26 5.58 -19.23
N ARG A 138 -11.63 5.06 -18.16
CA ARG A 138 -10.76 3.88 -18.27
C ARG A 138 -11.51 2.66 -18.79
N LYS A 139 -12.72 2.41 -18.26
CA LYS A 139 -13.56 1.30 -18.73
C LYS A 139 -13.93 1.43 -20.19
N LYS A 140 -14.39 2.63 -20.62
CA LYS A 140 -14.78 2.90 -22.02
C LYS A 140 -13.63 2.72 -23.01
N ASN A 141 -12.41 3.13 -22.64
CA ASN A 141 -11.24 3.16 -23.53
C ASN A 141 -10.28 2.00 -23.28
N ASN A 142 -10.65 1.01 -22.46
CA ASN A 142 -9.80 -0.13 -22.09
C ASN A 142 -8.41 0.29 -21.56
N VAL A 143 -8.36 1.36 -20.76
CA VAL A 143 -7.13 1.90 -20.19
C VAL A 143 -6.88 1.31 -18.81
N SER A 144 -5.70 0.69 -18.61
CA SER A 144 -5.31 0.14 -17.31
C SER A 144 -5.20 1.24 -16.25
N TYR A 145 -5.59 0.90 -15.02
CA TYR A 145 -5.37 1.75 -13.84
C TYR A 145 -3.89 2.13 -13.69
N TYR A 146 -3.00 1.18 -13.90
CA TYR A 146 -1.54 1.34 -13.76
C TYR A 146 -0.88 2.17 -14.87
N LYS A 147 -1.64 2.72 -15.83
CA LYS A 147 -1.09 3.60 -16.86
C LYS A 147 -0.76 5.00 -16.34
N LEU A 148 -1.39 5.43 -15.24
CA LEU A 148 -1.02 6.69 -14.61
C LEU A 148 0.43 6.62 -14.08
N TYR A 149 1.17 7.71 -14.22
CA TYR A 149 2.59 7.76 -13.87
C TYR A 149 2.88 7.30 -12.43
N CYS A 150 2.11 7.80 -11.45
CA CYS A 150 2.32 7.46 -10.04
C CYS A 150 2.04 5.98 -9.75
N GLU A 151 1.05 5.37 -10.41
CA GLU A 151 0.70 3.97 -10.29
C GLU A 151 1.74 3.06 -10.97
N SER A 152 2.19 3.46 -12.16
CA SER A 152 3.28 2.78 -12.86
C SER A 152 4.58 2.80 -12.06
N TRP A 153 4.91 3.93 -11.44
CA TRP A 153 6.07 4.04 -10.54
C TRP A 153 5.93 3.16 -9.31
N ALA A 154 4.74 3.14 -8.69
CA ALA A 154 4.48 2.29 -7.53
C ALA A 154 4.74 0.82 -7.86
N ASN A 155 4.27 0.31 -9.00
CA ASN A 155 4.56 -1.06 -9.43
C ASN A 155 6.06 -1.30 -9.61
N LYS A 156 6.76 -0.42 -10.32
CA LYS A 156 8.21 -0.57 -10.59
C LYS A 156 9.03 -0.51 -9.30
N TRP A 157 8.74 0.47 -8.44
CA TRP A 157 9.49 0.66 -7.20
C TRP A 157 9.13 -0.39 -6.15
N GLY A 158 7.86 -0.79 -6.07
CA GLY A 158 7.43 -1.86 -5.20
C GLY A 158 8.16 -3.16 -5.51
N GLN A 159 8.26 -3.55 -6.79
CA GLN A 159 9.01 -4.74 -7.20
C GLN A 159 10.52 -4.59 -6.93
N LYS A 160 11.11 -3.45 -7.35
CA LYS A 160 12.54 -3.20 -7.16
C LYS A 160 12.96 -3.25 -5.69
N TRP A 161 12.20 -2.60 -4.83
CA TRP A 161 12.59 -2.39 -3.43
C TRP A 161 12.08 -3.46 -2.47
N SER A 162 11.06 -4.25 -2.85
CA SER A 162 10.68 -5.44 -2.08
C SER A 162 11.46 -6.70 -2.49
N GLY A 163 12.11 -6.69 -3.66
CA GLY A 163 12.73 -7.88 -4.25
C GLY A 163 11.71 -8.93 -4.72
N LEU A 164 10.43 -8.55 -4.83
CA LEU A 164 9.34 -9.43 -5.20
C LEU A 164 8.74 -9.00 -6.55
N THR A 165 8.25 -9.97 -7.33
CA THR A 165 7.57 -9.70 -8.61
C THR A 165 6.06 -9.77 -8.46
N GLN A 166 5.35 -8.92 -9.19
CA GLN A 166 3.90 -8.97 -9.34
C GLN A 166 3.51 -9.93 -10.47
N TYR A 167 2.40 -10.64 -10.30
CA TYR A 167 1.90 -11.59 -11.28
C TYR A 167 0.97 -10.92 -12.30
N GLY A 168 1.29 -11.03 -13.59
CA GLY A 168 0.39 -10.57 -14.68
C GLY A 168 0.27 -9.06 -14.83
N ILE A 169 1.16 -8.28 -14.25
CA ILE A 169 1.29 -6.84 -14.48
C ILE A 169 2.51 -6.63 -15.39
N LYS A 170 2.25 -6.15 -16.60
CA LYS A 170 3.25 -5.76 -17.60
C LYS A 170 3.46 -4.25 -17.58
#